data_96d1d3894012edcdfae67368dee2fa7e
#
_entry.id   96d1d3894012edcdfae67368dee2fa7e
#
_cell.length_a   1.000
_cell.length_b   1.000
_cell.length_c   1.000
_cell.angle_alpha   90.00
_cell.angle_beta   90.00
_cell.angle_gamma   90.00
#
_symmetry.space_group_name_H-M   'P 1'
#
loop_
_entity.id
_entity.type
_entity.pdbx_description
1 polymer ?
#
loop_
_entity_poly.entity_id
_entity_poly.type
_entity_poly.pdbx_seq_one_letter_code
_entity_poly.pdbx_strand_id
1 'polypeptide(L)'
;ACFPSDKYNLNGTGKSVFYLPVNEVQCITESPDKRFIAVGTSHGGYLIDKREPLHPRRFFYPEQYPEKDINLFVNSMAFQDSRHIWIGTDGGGLYDYDFLTKKFKRYTNQDALPSNTVYGLIKGIDGNLWISTDKGLAFMKQGKIVNLNIFKGMEREYNRMSVACTSDGRVLFGSNDGVVALAPMFAKGLNYAAPLRIHSVEVEGVERSDYWNECLFEMLKEGKLKLSHNENTLVVSFESINYQYQYDIQYQYYLEGYDRNWSKPSSNQLARFVNLPSGSYVLHVKAICRSNGRESTLEIHIAQPWWNTWWAWIIYLCIFAAILYFAWQYYKERLQRKYYDEKINFFVNTAHNIRTPLSLVLAPLDNLAND
;
A
#
# COMPACT_ATOMS: atom_id res chain seq x y z
N ALA A 1 -49.95 3.15 18.32
CA ALA A 1 -50.95 3.77 19.16
C ALA A 1 -50.59 3.49 20.62
N CYS A 2 -50.33 4.52 21.42
CA CYS A 2 -50.24 4.37 22.87
C CYS A 2 -51.64 4.10 23.42
N PHE A 3 -51.80 3.05 24.22
CA PHE A 3 -53.04 2.83 24.95
C PHE A 3 -53.17 3.89 26.05
N PRO A 4 -54.36 4.41 26.33
CA PRO A 4 -54.56 5.38 27.41
C PRO A 4 -54.09 4.78 28.72
N SER A 5 -53.36 5.56 29.51
CA SER A 5 -52.78 5.18 30.81
C SER A 5 -53.79 4.71 31.84
N ASP A 6 -55.06 5.02 31.65
CA ASP A 6 -56.13 4.77 32.60
C ASP A 6 -56.52 3.29 32.72
N LYS A 7 -56.13 2.45 31.77
CA LYS A 7 -56.52 1.02 31.80
C LYS A 7 -55.59 0.12 32.62
N TYR A 8 -54.43 0.63 33.07
CA TYR A 8 -53.36 -0.20 33.67
C TYR A 8 -52.75 0.48 34.91
N ASN A 9 -53.54 1.10 35.71
CA ASN A 9 -53.05 1.59 36.99
C ASN A 9 -52.99 0.40 37.99
N LEU A 10 -51.83 -0.27 37.97
CA LEU A 10 -51.55 -1.35 38.92
C LEU A 10 -51.13 -0.70 40.23
N ASN A 11 -52.00 -0.79 41.21
CA ASN A 11 -51.76 -0.59 42.67
C ASN A 11 -51.69 0.84 43.22
N GLY A 12 -52.42 1.80 42.70
CA GLY A 12 -52.60 3.08 43.43
C GLY A 12 -51.34 3.91 43.71
N THR A 13 -50.19 3.54 43.11
CA THR A 13 -48.87 4.17 43.35
C THR A 13 -48.52 5.30 42.36
N GLY A 14 -49.51 5.71 41.54
CA GLY A 14 -49.30 6.80 40.56
C GLY A 14 -48.29 6.51 39.44
N LYS A 15 -47.88 5.25 39.24
CA LYS A 15 -46.95 4.86 38.18
C LYS A 15 -47.73 4.63 36.89
N SER A 16 -47.52 5.48 35.92
CA SER A 16 -48.08 5.32 34.57
C SER A 16 -47.34 4.21 33.81
N VAL A 17 -48.08 3.22 33.32
CA VAL A 17 -47.58 2.20 32.42
C VAL A 17 -48.04 2.53 31.00
N PHE A 18 -47.14 2.62 30.07
CA PHE A 18 -47.49 2.79 28.68
C PHE A 18 -46.87 1.66 27.82
N TYR A 19 -47.51 1.35 26.73
CA TYR A 19 -47.08 0.29 25.82
C TYR A 19 -46.63 0.89 24.51
N LEU A 20 -45.51 0.40 23.97
CA LEU A 20 -45.12 0.64 22.59
C LEU A 20 -46.02 -0.20 21.68
N PRO A 21 -46.28 0.25 20.44
CA PRO A 21 -47.14 -0.48 19.50
C PRO A 21 -46.45 -1.73 18.90
N VAL A 22 -45.37 -2.21 19.49
CA VAL A 22 -44.56 -3.37 19.11
C VAL A 22 -44.30 -4.24 20.33
N ASN A 23 -44.31 -5.55 20.12
CA ASN A 23 -44.22 -6.50 21.24
C ASN A 23 -42.81 -6.95 21.59
N GLU A 24 -41.80 -6.56 20.76
CA GLU A 24 -40.42 -7.05 20.87
C GLU A 24 -39.44 -5.91 21.06
N VAL A 25 -39.18 -5.57 22.32
CA VAL A 25 -38.12 -4.64 22.70
C VAL A 25 -36.80 -5.41 22.80
N GLN A 26 -35.81 -4.99 22.04
CA GLN A 26 -34.49 -5.61 22.00
C GLN A 26 -33.49 -4.87 22.88
N CYS A 27 -33.51 -3.54 22.89
CA CYS A 27 -32.59 -2.74 23.67
C CYS A 27 -33.18 -1.43 24.14
N ILE A 28 -32.67 -0.92 25.27
CA ILE A 28 -33.03 0.37 25.83
C ILE A 28 -31.74 1.11 26.18
N THR A 29 -31.65 2.37 25.82
CA THR A 29 -30.50 3.22 26.16
C THR A 29 -30.94 4.64 26.52
N GLU A 30 -30.24 5.25 27.46
CA GLU A 30 -30.48 6.62 27.90
C GLU A 30 -29.53 7.61 27.24
N SER A 31 -30.03 8.79 26.87
CA SER A 31 -29.21 9.86 26.33
C SER A 31 -28.24 10.42 27.39
N PRO A 32 -27.07 10.97 27.01
CA PRO A 32 -26.09 11.52 27.95
C PRO A 32 -26.64 12.64 28.83
N ASP A 33 -27.60 13.45 28.34
CA ASP A 33 -28.28 14.51 29.08
C ASP A 33 -29.42 13.99 29.97
N LYS A 34 -29.61 12.66 29.98
CA LYS A 34 -30.68 11.97 30.77
C LYS A 34 -32.11 12.38 30.44
N ARG A 35 -32.28 13.09 29.32
CA ARG A 35 -33.60 13.56 28.90
C ARG A 35 -34.37 12.53 28.10
N PHE A 36 -33.70 11.81 27.21
CA PHE A 36 -34.35 10.88 26.30
C PHE A 36 -33.98 9.43 26.61
N ILE A 37 -34.93 8.55 26.36
CA ILE A 37 -34.74 7.10 26.34
C ILE A 37 -34.99 6.64 24.90
N ALA A 38 -34.03 5.98 24.29
CA ALA A 38 -34.21 5.31 23.01
C ALA A 38 -34.51 3.84 23.25
N VAL A 39 -35.48 3.32 22.51
CA VAL A 39 -35.92 1.92 22.57
C VAL A 39 -35.78 1.32 21.19
N GLY A 40 -34.97 0.30 21.06
CA GLY A 40 -34.80 -0.50 19.85
C GLY A 40 -35.71 -1.70 19.83
N THR A 41 -36.36 -1.95 18.71
CA THR A 41 -37.35 -3.01 18.54
C THR A 41 -37.08 -3.80 17.26
N SER A 42 -37.79 -4.89 17.04
CA SER A 42 -37.76 -5.64 15.77
C SER A 42 -38.29 -4.84 14.57
N HIS A 43 -38.93 -3.68 14.80
CA HIS A 43 -39.55 -2.86 13.76
C HIS A 43 -39.05 -1.39 13.74
N GLY A 44 -37.83 -1.16 14.21
CA GLY A 44 -37.21 0.16 14.24
C GLY A 44 -37.03 0.73 15.65
N GLY A 45 -36.88 2.05 15.72
CA GLY A 45 -36.55 2.75 16.97
C GLY A 45 -37.63 3.70 17.45
N TYR A 46 -37.75 3.82 18.76
CA TYR A 46 -38.64 4.79 19.46
C TYR A 46 -37.82 5.66 20.41
N LEU A 47 -38.16 6.95 20.46
CA LEU A 47 -37.58 7.94 21.37
C LEU A 47 -38.63 8.43 22.34
N ILE A 48 -38.36 8.35 23.62
CA ILE A 48 -39.22 8.78 24.71
C ILE A 48 -38.58 10.00 25.37
N ASP A 49 -39.24 11.13 25.34
CA ASP A 49 -38.90 12.29 26.20
C ASP A 49 -39.38 12.04 27.61
N LYS A 50 -38.52 12.05 28.60
CA LYS A 50 -38.91 11.84 30.03
C LYS A 50 -39.82 12.92 30.56
N ARG A 51 -39.91 14.09 29.90
CA ARG A 51 -40.87 15.15 30.25
C ARG A 51 -42.29 14.86 29.76
N GLU A 52 -42.38 14.06 28.67
CA GLU A 52 -43.63 13.66 28.04
C GLU A 52 -43.62 12.13 27.74
N PRO A 53 -43.53 11.27 28.76
CA PRO A 53 -43.28 9.85 28.57
C PRO A 53 -44.39 9.10 27.86
N LEU A 54 -45.62 9.65 27.86
CA LEU A 54 -46.79 9.02 27.23
C LEU A 54 -46.83 9.18 25.69
N HIS A 55 -45.92 9.98 25.11
CA HIS A 55 -45.88 10.28 23.67
C HIS A 55 -44.56 9.83 23.04
N PRO A 56 -44.30 8.51 22.95
CA PRO A 56 -43.09 8.01 22.28
C PRO A 56 -43.12 8.39 20.82
N ARG A 57 -41.98 8.93 20.34
CA ARG A 57 -41.81 9.32 18.96
C ARG A 57 -41.09 8.20 18.21
N ARG A 58 -41.68 7.74 17.10
CA ARG A 58 -41.02 6.77 16.24
C ARG A 58 -39.95 7.47 15.43
N PHE A 59 -38.75 6.89 15.40
CA PHE A 59 -37.66 7.27 14.50
C PHE A 59 -37.03 5.98 13.94
N PHE A 60 -36.32 6.07 12.86
CA PHE A 60 -35.71 4.93 12.18
C PHE A 60 -36.76 3.83 11.87
N TYR A 61 -37.57 4.08 10.84
CA TYR A 61 -38.64 3.19 10.40
C TYR A 61 -38.74 3.16 8.85
N PRO A 62 -39.32 2.09 8.22
CA PRO A 62 -39.28 1.87 6.77
C PRO A 62 -39.90 3.00 5.96
N GLU A 63 -41.03 3.49 6.38
CA GLU A 63 -41.79 4.49 5.65
C GLU A 63 -41.05 5.84 5.58
N GLN A 64 -40.07 6.05 6.44
CA GLN A 64 -39.19 7.22 6.42
C GLN A 64 -38.16 7.13 5.28
N TYR A 65 -37.86 5.91 4.82
CA TYR A 65 -36.81 5.65 3.84
C TYR A 65 -37.24 4.61 2.78
N PRO A 66 -38.30 4.89 1.99
CA PRO A 66 -38.94 3.91 1.11
C PRO A 66 -38.01 3.41 -0.01
N GLU A 67 -36.97 4.18 -0.39
CA GLU A 67 -36.02 3.82 -1.45
C GLU A 67 -34.83 3.00 -0.97
N LYS A 68 -34.72 2.73 0.33
CA LYS A 68 -33.56 2.06 0.91
C LYS A 68 -33.97 0.73 1.51
N ASP A 69 -33.27 -0.32 1.12
CA ASP A 69 -33.36 -1.62 1.78
C ASP A 69 -32.73 -1.52 3.19
N ILE A 70 -33.55 -1.21 4.18
CA ILE A 70 -33.17 -0.99 5.57
C ILE A 70 -33.64 -2.17 6.39
N ASN A 71 -32.71 -2.87 7.04
CA ASN A 71 -33.08 -3.83 8.06
C ASN A 71 -33.39 -3.10 9.38
N LEU A 72 -34.61 -3.27 9.85
CA LEU A 72 -35.13 -2.57 11.00
C LEU A 72 -35.07 -3.34 12.32
N PHE A 73 -34.59 -4.57 12.28
CA PHE A 73 -34.41 -5.35 13.50
C PHE A 73 -33.24 -4.77 14.29
N VAL A 74 -33.53 -3.94 15.26
CA VAL A 74 -32.54 -3.23 16.08
C VAL A 74 -32.08 -4.10 17.22
N ASN A 75 -30.84 -4.56 17.19
CA ASN A 75 -30.24 -5.36 18.27
C ASN A 75 -29.67 -4.49 19.40
N SER A 76 -29.09 -3.34 19.06
CA SER A 76 -28.38 -2.52 20.03
C SER A 76 -28.37 -1.05 19.63
N MET A 77 -28.36 -0.16 20.61
CA MET A 77 -28.28 1.29 20.43
C MET A 77 -27.29 1.90 21.42
N ALA A 78 -26.58 2.94 21.00
CA ALA A 78 -25.71 3.74 21.86
C ALA A 78 -25.75 5.22 21.45
N PHE A 79 -26.00 6.14 22.38
CA PHE A 79 -25.89 7.56 22.09
C PHE A 79 -24.41 7.98 21.94
N GLN A 80 -24.09 8.67 20.85
CA GLN A 80 -22.85 9.37 20.73
C GLN A 80 -22.86 10.68 21.52
N ASP A 81 -23.94 11.43 21.35
CA ASP A 81 -24.27 12.68 22.02
C ASP A 81 -25.82 12.85 22.04
N SER A 82 -26.31 14.02 22.42
CA SER A 82 -27.77 14.27 22.44
C SER A 82 -28.41 14.40 21.05
N ARG A 83 -27.60 14.44 19.98
CA ARG A 83 -28.06 14.60 18.61
C ARG A 83 -27.88 13.33 17.77
N HIS A 84 -26.84 12.54 18.03
CA HIS A 84 -26.51 11.34 17.24
C HIS A 84 -26.69 10.07 18.07
N ILE A 85 -27.28 9.06 17.46
CA ILE A 85 -27.41 7.72 18.01
C ILE A 85 -26.91 6.67 17.02
N TRP A 86 -26.11 5.75 17.52
CA TRP A 86 -25.70 4.57 16.81
C TRP A 86 -26.74 3.48 16.93
N ILE A 87 -27.06 2.81 15.83
CA ILE A 87 -28.06 1.76 15.75
C ILE A 87 -27.42 0.53 15.11
N GLY A 88 -27.29 -0.54 15.84
CA GLY A 88 -26.83 -1.83 15.38
C GLY A 88 -28.01 -2.74 15.05
N THR A 89 -27.98 -3.31 13.84
CA THR A 89 -29.10 -4.08 13.30
C THR A 89 -28.72 -5.52 12.98
N ASP A 90 -29.70 -6.37 12.77
CA ASP A 90 -29.55 -7.74 12.35
C ASP A 90 -29.45 -7.82 10.82
N GLY A 91 -28.22 -7.92 10.30
CA GLY A 91 -27.95 -8.00 8.87
C GLY A 91 -27.92 -6.66 8.12
N GLY A 92 -28.39 -5.56 8.72
CA GLY A 92 -28.38 -4.23 8.10
C GLY A 92 -27.10 -3.44 8.29
N GLY A 93 -26.23 -3.84 9.21
CA GLY A 93 -25.02 -3.11 9.58
C GLY A 93 -25.24 -2.14 10.73
N LEU A 94 -24.35 -1.15 10.77
CA LEU A 94 -24.35 -0.08 11.77
C LEU A 94 -24.83 1.22 11.12
N TYR A 95 -25.74 1.92 11.81
CA TYR A 95 -26.25 3.23 11.36
C TYR A 95 -25.88 4.33 12.36
N ASP A 96 -25.43 5.46 11.87
CA ASP A 96 -25.28 6.72 12.60
C ASP A 96 -26.47 7.61 12.24
N TYR A 97 -27.40 7.79 13.17
CA TYR A 97 -28.64 8.55 12.96
C TYR A 97 -28.57 9.92 13.63
N ASP A 98 -28.83 10.97 12.85
CA ASP A 98 -28.90 12.37 13.31
C ASP A 98 -30.36 12.78 13.52
N PHE A 99 -30.75 13.06 14.77
CA PHE A 99 -32.12 13.49 15.13
C PHE A 99 -32.51 14.85 14.55
N LEU A 100 -31.54 15.72 14.28
CA LEU A 100 -31.81 17.06 13.75
C LEU A 100 -32.14 17.00 12.27
N THR A 101 -31.34 16.34 11.49
CA THR A 101 -31.49 16.23 10.02
C THR A 101 -32.41 15.07 9.62
N LYS A 102 -32.66 14.15 10.54
CA LYS A 102 -33.38 12.88 10.29
C LYS A 102 -32.74 12.03 9.20
N LYS A 103 -31.42 12.17 9.02
CA LYS A 103 -30.62 11.39 8.08
C LYS A 103 -29.78 10.38 8.84
N PHE A 104 -29.34 9.36 8.11
CA PHE A 104 -28.39 8.39 8.66
C PHE A 104 -27.24 8.13 7.69
N LYS A 105 -26.11 7.72 8.24
CA LYS A 105 -24.99 7.11 7.52
C LYS A 105 -24.93 5.64 7.88
N ARG A 106 -24.86 4.77 6.88
CA ARG A 106 -24.78 3.32 7.04
C ARG A 106 -23.34 2.86 6.89
N TYR A 107 -22.93 1.90 7.72
CA TYR A 107 -21.65 1.23 7.67
C TYR A 107 -21.89 -0.28 7.58
N THR A 108 -21.13 -0.95 6.72
CA THR A 108 -21.27 -2.37 6.40
C THR A 108 -19.91 -3.08 6.45
N ASN A 109 -19.89 -4.35 6.09
CA ASN A 109 -18.63 -5.08 5.90
C ASN A 109 -17.71 -4.48 4.82
N GLN A 110 -18.25 -3.70 3.89
CA GLN A 110 -17.44 -2.92 2.92
C GLN A 110 -16.67 -1.76 3.58
N ASP A 111 -17.17 -1.30 4.74
CA ASP A 111 -16.53 -0.25 5.55
C ASP A 111 -15.67 -0.83 6.69
N ALA A 112 -15.21 -2.07 6.56
CA ALA A 112 -14.41 -2.83 7.53
C ALA A 112 -15.16 -3.31 8.78
N LEU A 113 -16.51 -3.29 8.82
CA LEU A 113 -17.27 -3.96 9.87
C LEU A 113 -17.07 -5.48 9.75
N PRO A 114 -16.84 -6.24 10.84
CA PRO A 114 -16.64 -7.69 10.77
C PRO A 114 -17.83 -8.43 10.16
N SER A 115 -19.04 -7.96 10.44
CA SER A 115 -20.30 -8.46 9.88
C SER A 115 -21.36 -7.38 9.87
N ASN A 116 -22.38 -7.54 9.00
CA ASN A 116 -23.55 -6.67 9.00
C ASN A 116 -24.55 -6.96 10.13
N THR A 117 -24.34 -8.04 10.90
CA THR A 117 -25.14 -8.33 12.09
C THR A 117 -24.44 -7.79 13.33
N VAL A 118 -24.91 -6.66 13.83
CA VAL A 118 -24.35 -5.98 15.01
C VAL A 118 -25.15 -6.38 16.24
N TYR A 119 -24.47 -6.97 17.24
CA TYR A 119 -25.12 -7.48 18.46
C TYR A 119 -25.00 -6.55 19.65
N GLY A 120 -23.87 -5.83 19.78
CA GLY A 120 -23.67 -4.96 20.92
C GLY A 120 -22.93 -3.68 20.54
N LEU A 121 -23.36 -2.58 21.14
CA LEU A 121 -22.76 -1.26 21.01
C LEU A 121 -22.55 -0.67 22.40
N ILE A 122 -21.34 -0.18 22.66
CA ILE A 122 -21.02 0.53 23.89
C ILE A 122 -19.98 1.63 23.64
N LYS A 123 -20.20 2.77 24.28
CA LYS A 123 -19.22 3.86 24.29
C LYS A 123 -18.21 3.62 25.40
N GLY A 124 -16.95 3.45 25.07
CA GLY A 124 -15.88 3.34 26.04
C GLY A 124 -15.55 4.68 26.70
N ILE A 125 -14.81 4.63 27.81
CA ILE A 125 -14.28 5.85 28.48
C ILE A 125 -13.30 6.62 27.62
N ASP A 126 -12.72 5.96 26.61
CA ASP A 126 -11.84 6.54 25.60
C ASP A 126 -12.59 7.35 24.52
N GLY A 127 -13.94 7.39 24.63
CA GLY A 127 -14.83 8.07 23.70
C GLY A 127 -15.09 7.32 22.39
N ASN A 128 -14.44 6.18 22.16
CA ASN A 128 -14.69 5.35 20.98
C ASN A 128 -15.99 4.53 21.16
N LEU A 129 -16.67 4.28 20.04
CA LEU A 129 -17.78 3.32 20.00
C LEU A 129 -17.21 1.93 19.76
N TRP A 130 -17.44 1.01 20.67
CA TRP A 130 -17.08 -0.39 20.58
C TRP A 130 -18.25 -1.21 20.04
N ILE A 131 -17.96 -2.17 19.18
CA ILE A 131 -18.95 -2.87 18.37
C ILE A 131 -18.66 -4.37 18.45
N SER A 132 -19.67 -5.17 18.82
CA SER A 132 -19.63 -6.63 18.67
C SER A 132 -20.60 -7.09 17.59
N THR A 133 -20.18 -8.11 16.87
CA THR A 133 -20.94 -8.72 15.78
C THR A 133 -21.00 -10.24 15.96
N ASP A 134 -21.76 -10.93 15.12
CA ASP A 134 -21.78 -12.39 15.06
C ASP A 134 -20.43 -12.99 14.56
N LYS A 135 -19.53 -12.17 13.98
CA LYS A 135 -18.26 -12.64 13.40
C LYS A 135 -17.04 -11.89 13.91
N GLY A 136 -17.15 -11.17 15.02
CA GLY A 136 -15.99 -10.50 15.59
C GLY A 136 -16.28 -9.13 16.20
N LEU A 137 -15.17 -8.43 16.54
CA LEU A 137 -15.19 -7.12 17.18
C LEU A 137 -14.65 -6.03 16.26
N ALA A 138 -15.16 -4.82 16.47
CA ALA A 138 -14.65 -3.60 15.87
C ALA A 138 -14.80 -2.42 16.84
N PHE A 139 -14.18 -1.31 16.53
CA PHE A 139 -14.49 -0.03 17.17
C PHE A 139 -14.46 1.10 16.14
N MET A 140 -15.22 2.16 16.43
CA MET A 140 -15.27 3.37 15.62
C MET A 140 -14.32 4.42 16.22
N LYS A 141 -13.40 4.92 15.41
CA LYS A 141 -12.49 6.00 15.75
C LYS A 141 -12.48 7.06 14.66
N GLN A 142 -12.81 8.29 15.04
CA GLN A 142 -12.81 9.44 14.10
C GLN A 142 -13.58 9.14 12.79
N GLY A 143 -14.74 8.48 12.89
CA GLY A 143 -15.59 8.16 11.74
C GLY A 143 -15.11 7.00 10.86
N LYS A 144 -14.06 6.25 11.27
CA LYS A 144 -13.57 5.05 10.60
C LYS A 144 -13.73 3.82 11.49
N ILE A 145 -14.16 2.73 10.90
CA ILE A 145 -14.23 1.43 11.58
C ILE A 145 -12.86 0.75 11.55
N VAL A 146 -12.44 0.27 12.71
CA VAL A 146 -11.24 -0.56 12.88
C VAL A 146 -11.69 -1.96 13.25
N ASN A 147 -11.48 -2.91 12.35
CA ASN A 147 -11.80 -4.31 12.54
C ASN A 147 -10.75 -4.98 13.44
N LEU A 148 -11.19 -5.70 14.47
CA LEU A 148 -10.31 -6.36 15.45
C LEU A 148 -10.09 -7.86 15.20
N ASN A 149 -10.76 -8.45 14.21
CA ASN A 149 -10.63 -9.88 13.91
C ASN A 149 -9.22 -10.31 13.54
N ILE A 150 -8.42 -9.36 13.14
CA ILE A 150 -7.01 -9.50 12.86
C ILE A 150 -6.18 -9.90 14.11
N PHE A 151 -6.73 -9.75 15.33
CA PHE A 151 -6.10 -10.25 16.54
C PHE A 151 -6.56 -11.67 16.80
N LYS A 152 -5.59 -12.57 16.99
CA LYS A 152 -5.90 -13.95 17.34
C LYS A 152 -6.88 -14.02 18.51
N GLY A 153 -7.99 -14.71 18.31
CA GLY A 153 -9.02 -14.87 19.33
C GLY A 153 -10.10 -13.79 19.39
N MET A 154 -10.08 -12.78 18.48
CA MET A 154 -11.17 -11.80 18.37
C MET A 154 -12.21 -12.21 17.32
N GLU A 155 -11.85 -13.03 16.35
CA GLU A 155 -12.74 -13.62 15.36
C GLU A 155 -13.53 -14.76 15.98
N ARG A 156 -14.67 -14.42 16.58
CA ARG A 156 -15.61 -15.33 17.21
C ARG A 156 -17.01 -14.77 17.20
N GLU A 157 -18.00 -15.59 17.48
CA GLU A 157 -19.37 -15.18 17.66
C GLU A 157 -19.57 -14.55 19.04
N TYR A 158 -20.06 -13.31 19.05
CA TYR A 158 -20.43 -12.60 20.28
C TYR A 158 -21.91 -12.68 20.52
N ASN A 159 -22.32 -12.58 21.80
CA ASN A 159 -23.72 -12.69 22.21
C ASN A 159 -24.40 -11.33 22.11
N ARG A 160 -25.72 -11.37 21.82
CA ARG A 160 -26.56 -10.17 21.78
C ARG A 160 -26.55 -9.49 23.14
N MET A 161 -26.46 -8.15 23.15
CA MET A 161 -26.48 -7.31 24.34
C MET A 161 -25.44 -7.65 25.44
N SER A 162 -24.48 -8.52 25.14
CA SER A 162 -23.45 -8.94 26.09
C SER A 162 -22.23 -8.02 26.03
N VAL A 163 -22.44 -6.74 26.31
CA VAL A 163 -21.38 -5.71 26.36
C VAL A 163 -21.49 -4.91 27.64
N ALA A 164 -20.33 -4.60 28.22
CA ALA A 164 -20.25 -3.76 29.42
C ALA A 164 -18.96 -2.95 29.44
N CYS A 165 -18.98 -1.78 30.07
CA CYS A 165 -17.81 -0.99 30.37
C CYS A 165 -17.63 -0.95 31.88
N THR A 166 -16.45 -1.36 32.34
CA THR A 166 -16.12 -1.33 33.77
C THR A 166 -15.67 0.06 34.21
N SER A 167 -15.71 0.33 35.52
CA SER A 167 -15.31 1.61 36.09
C SER A 167 -13.85 1.96 35.86
N ASP A 168 -12.97 0.94 35.69
CA ASP A 168 -11.56 1.12 35.29
C ASP A 168 -11.39 1.27 33.78
N GLY A 169 -12.51 1.28 33.01
CA GLY A 169 -12.54 1.55 31.57
C GLY A 169 -12.25 0.37 30.66
N ARG A 170 -12.22 -0.84 31.18
CA ARG A 170 -12.21 -2.03 30.33
C ARG A 170 -13.54 -2.20 29.64
N VAL A 171 -13.51 -2.63 28.39
CA VAL A 171 -14.72 -3.02 27.65
C VAL A 171 -14.78 -4.55 27.61
N LEU A 172 -15.89 -5.08 28.03
CA LEU A 172 -16.17 -6.52 28.14
C LEU A 172 -17.15 -6.94 27.07
N PHE A 173 -16.89 -8.05 26.41
CA PHE A 173 -17.76 -8.66 25.42
C PHE A 173 -18.00 -10.12 25.76
N GLY A 174 -19.23 -10.53 25.89
CA GLY A 174 -19.62 -11.92 26.05
C GLY A 174 -19.64 -12.65 24.70
N SER A 175 -19.04 -13.82 24.65
CA SER A 175 -19.04 -14.72 23.51
C SER A 175 -19.48 -16.13 23.94
N ASN A 176 -19.67 -17.02 22.98
CA ASN A 176 -20.01 -18.42 23.26
C ASN A 176 -18.89 -19.16 24.03
N ASP A 177 -17.66 -18.69 23.94
CA ASP A 177 -16.48 -19.28 24.58
C ASP A 177 -16.05 -18.59 25.87
N GLY A 178 -16.82 -17.56 26.34
CA GLY A 178 -16.49 -16.79 27.54
C GLY A 178 -16.50 -15.27 27.29
N VAL A 179 -15.68 -14.55 28.06
CA VAL A 179 -15.66 -13.07 28.04
C VAL A 179 -14.33 -12.57 27.48
N VAL A 180 -14.40 -11.68 26.50
CA VAL A 180 -13.26 -10.91 26.02
C VAL A 180 -13.23 -9.59 26.75
N ALA A 181 -12.09 -9.31 27.43
CA ALA A 181 -11.86 -8.05 28.15
C ALA A 181 -10.78 -7.24 27.43
N LEU A 182 -11.12 -6.05 26.98
CA LEU A 182 -10.19 -5.14 26.33
C LEU A 182 -9.76 -4.03 27.28
N ALA A 183 -8.45 -3.81 27.40
CA ALA A 183 -7.92 -2.76 28.27
C ALA A 183 -8.25 -1.35 27.74
N PRO A 184 -8.40 -0.33 28.61
CA PRO A 184 -8.76 1.03 28.21
C PRO A 184 -7.80 1.65 27.20
N MET A 185 -6.53 1.25 27.24
CA MET A 185 -5.47 1.76 26.34
C MET A 185 -5.35 0.98 25.03
N PHE A 186 -6.16 -0.07 24.87
CA PHE A 186 -6.06 -0.95 23.67
C PHE A 186 -6.22 -0.15 22.38
N ALA A 187 -7.25 0.70 22.28
CA ALA A 187 -7.46 1.54 21.11
C ALA A 187 -6.37 2.61 20.89
N LYS A 188 -5.68 3.04 21.95
CA LYS A 188 -4.51 3.95 21.83
C LYS A 188 -3.28 3.21 21.36
N GLY A 189 -3.05 1.99 21.83
CA GLY A 189 -1.95 1.13 21.39
C GLY A 189 -1.99 0.78 19.91
N LEU A 190 -3.18 0.73 19.32
CA LEU A 190 -3.40 0.49 17.90
C LEU A 190 -2.88 1.61 16.97
N ASN A 191 -2.56 2.77 17.51
CA ASN A 191 -1.96 3.87 16.76
C ASN A 191 -0.43 3.83 16.72
N TYR A 192 0.20 2.88 17.38
CA TYR A 192 1.64 2.74 17.33
C TYR A 192 2.05 2.20 15.96
N ALA A 193 2.41 3.11 15.07
CA ALA A 193 3.08 2.75 13.83
C ALA A 193 4.51 2.31 14.21
N ALA A 194 4.74 1.00 14.22
CA ALA A 194 6.06 0.45 14.46
C ALA A 194 7.07 1.04 13.45
N PRO A 195 8.28 1.38 13.88
CA PRO A 195 9.29 1.89 12.96
C PRO A 195 9.60 0.84 11.91
N LEU A 196 9.45 1.21 10.65
CA LEU A 196 9.92 0.42 9.53
C LEU A 196 11.39 0.72 9.32
N ARG A 197 12.23 -0.30 9.30
CA ARG A 197 13.67 -0.18 9.05
C ARG A 197 14.07 -1.09 7.91
N ILE A 198 14.96 -0.61 7.07
CA ILE A 198 15.71 -1.42 6.13
C ILE A 198 16.84 -2.04 6.95
N HIS A 199 16.83 -3.35 7.03
CA HIS A 199 17.68 -4.13 7.93
C HIS A 199 18.99 -4.54 7.26
N SER A 200 18.92 -5.04 6.02
CA SER A 200 20.08 -5.43 5.26
C SER A 200 19.86 -5.29 3.77
N VAL A 201 20.95 -5.16 3.05
CA VAL A 201 20.99 -5.22 1.59
C VAL A 201 21.99 -6.29 1.21
N GLU A 202 21.56 -7.24 0.41
CA GLU A 202 22.43 -8.25 -0.18
C GLU A 202 22.63 -7.94 -1.66
N VAL A 203 23.88 -8.00 -2.10
CA VAL A 203 24.28 -7.83 -3.50
C VAL A 203 24.70 -9.19 -4.03
N GLU A 204 23.97 -9.72 -5.01
CA GLU A 204 24.28 -11.03 -5.59
C GLU A 204 25.48 -10.92 -6.56
N GLY A 205 26.34 -11.95 -6.58
CA GLY A 205 27.43 -12.07 -7.53
C GLY A 205 28.75 -11.41 -7.13
N VAL A 206 28.86 -10.88 -5.92
CA VAL A 206 30.10 -10.27 -5.40
C VAL A 206 30.59 -11.04 -4.19
N GLU A 207 31.83 -11.55 -4.25
CA GLU A 207 32.55 -12.09 -3.07
C GLU A 207 32.85 -10.94 -2.11
N ARG A 208 32.39 -11.00 -0.87
CA ARG A 208 32.40 -9.88 0.08
C ARG A 208 33.55 -9.99 1.06
N SER A 209 34.26 -8.87 1.26
CA SER A 209 35.17 -8.69 2.38
C SER A 209 34.43 -8.12 3.59
N ASP A 210 34.95 -8.35 4.81
CA ASP A 210 34.41 -7.75 6.04
C ASP A 210 34.37 -6.21 5.96
N TYR A 211 35.33 -5.60 5.30
CA TYR A 211 35.38 -4.17 5.02
C TYR A 211 34.14 -3.67 4.23
N TRP A 212 33.68 -4.46 3.23
CA TRP A 212 32.51 -4.09 2.45
C TRP A 212 31.23 -4.12 3.30
N ASN A 213 31.11 -5.07 4.21
CA ASN A 213 29.97 -5.17 5.13
C ASN A 213 29.93 -3.97 6.09
N GLU A 214 31.06 -3.47 6.58
CA GLU A 214 31.13 -2.26 7.40
C GLU A 214 30.73 -1.02 6.60
N CYS A 215 31.23 -0.86 5.37
CA CYS A 215 30.83 0.24 4.48
C CYS A 215 29.33 0.21 4.15
N LEU A 216 28.78 -0.98 3.92
CA LEU A 216 27.35 -1.15 3.66
C LEU A 216 26.50 -0.72 4.86
N PHE A 217 26.92 -1.11 6.08
CA PHE A 217 26.23 -0.72 7.30
C PHE A 217 26.18 0.80 7.49
N GLU A 218 27.29 1.50 7.26
CA GLU A 218 27.33 2.97 7.33
C GLU A 218 26.47 3.61 6.22
N MET A 219 26.51 3.10 4.98
CA MET A 219 25.66 3.57 3.89
C MET A 219 24.18 3.40 4.20
N LEU A 220 23.77 2.27 4.80
CA LEU A 220 22.39 2.04 5.20
C LEU A 220 21.95 2.98 6.33
N LYS A 221 22.85 3.31 7.25
CA LYS A 221 22.60 4.27 8.31
C LYS A 221 22.39 5.68 7.78
N GLU A 222 23.10 6.06 6.72
CA GLU A 222 22.93 7.33 6.01
C GLU A 222 21.71 7.32 5.08
N GLY A 223 21.12 6.16 4.80
CA GLY A 223 20.01 6.01 3.85
C GLY A 223 20.42 6.16 2.38
N LYS A 224 21.71 5.98 2.06
CA LYS A 224 22.28 6.13 0.73
C LYS A 224 23.19 4.95 0.39
N LEU A 225 22.84 4.23 -0.65
CA LEU A 225 23.58 3.08 -1.13
C LEU A 225 24.29 3.42 -2.44
N LYS A 226 25.62 3.35 -2.47
CA LYS A 226 26.43 3.54 -3.68
C LYS A 226 27.02 2.22 -4.11
N LEU A 227 26.71 1.81 -5.33
CA LEU A 227 27.11 0.53 -5.91
C LEU A 227 27.86 0.73 -7.21
N SER A 228 28.76 -0.20 -7.52
CA SER A 228 29.41 -0.26 -8.83
C SER A 228 28.47 -0.88 -9.87
N HIS A 229 28.81 -0.75 -11.16
CA HIS A 229 27.98 -1.26 -12.25
C HIS A 229 27.80 -2.79 -12.25
N ASN A 230 28.69 -3.53 -11.62
CA ASN A 230 28.61 -4.99 -11.48
C ASN A 230 27.70 -5.42 -10.31
N GLU A 231 27.36 -4.50 -9.41
CA GLU A 231 26.57 -4.72 -8.21
C GLU A 231 25.13 -4.31 -8.46
N ASN A 232 24.50 -4.91 -9.45
CA ASN A 232 23.21 -4.50 -9.99
C ASN A 232 22.04 -5.46 -9.66
N THR A 233 22.31 -6.53 -8.92
CA THR A 233 21.30 -7.46 -8.43
C THR A 233 21.26 -7.37 -6.90
N LEU A 234 20.12 -6.87 -6.38
CA LEU A 234 19.96 -6.50 -4.99
C LEU A 234 18.81 -7.26 -4.36
N VAL A 235 19.02 -7.72 -3.13
CA VAL A 235 17.96 -8.17 -2.22
C VAL A 235 17.95 -7.26 -1.01
N VAL A 236 16.89 -6.50 -0.86
CA VAL A 236 16.72 -5.56 0.25
C VAL A 236 15.77 -6.17 1.27
N SER A 237 16.24 -6.34 2.49
CA SER A 237 15.46 -6.84 3.62
C SER A 237 14.96 -5.68 4.47
N PHE A 238 13.69 -5.70 4.81
CA PHE A 238 13.08 -4.67 5.64
C PHE A 238 12.18 -5.30 6.68
N GLU A 239 12.12 -4.69 7.84
CA GLU A 239 11.35 -5.17 8.97
C GLU A 239 10.67 -4.02 9.71
N SER A 240 9.46 -4.28 10.15
CA SER A 240 8.75 -3.41 11.07
C SER A 240 8.59 -4.16 12.39
N ILE A 241 9.30 -3.71 13.41
CA ILE A 241 9.29 -4.37 14.73
C ILE A 241 8.04 -3.93 15.48
N ASN A 242 7.07 -4.81 15.52
CA ASN A 242 5.88 -4.63 16.36
C ASN A 242 5.64 -5.88 17.19
N TYR A 243 6.00 -5.83 18.47
CA TYR A 243 5.88 -6.96 19.39
C TYR A 243 4.44 -7.39 19.65
N GLN A 244 3.46 -6.53 19.39
CA GLN A 244 2.04 -6.85 19.58
C GLN A 244 1.37 -7.48 18.35
N TYR A 245 1.88 -7.22 17.13
CA TYR A 245 1.16 -7.53 15.88
C TYR A 245 2.08 -8.10 14.79
N GLN A 246 3.06 -8.89 15.17
CA GLN A 246 4.11 -9.39 14.29
C GLN A 246 3.60 -10.19 13.08
N TYR A 247 2.42 -10.79 13.18
CA TYR A 247 1.87 -11.69 12.15
C TYR A 247 0.97 -11.01 11.11
N ASP A 248 0.64 -9.73 11.27
CA ASP A 248 -0.37 -9.03 10.43
C ASP A 248 0.21 -7.84 9.66
N ILE A 249 1.53 -7.71 9.58
CA ILE A 249 2.15 -6.64 8.83
C ILE A 249 2.27 -7.07 7.39
N GLN A 250 1.66 -6.32 6.48
CA GLN A 250 1.88 -6.45 5.06
C GLN A 250 2.81 -5.34 4.58
N TYR A 251 3.68 -5.68 3.67
CA TYR A 251 4.64 -4.76 3.08
C TYR A 251 4.30 -4.51 1.62
N GLN A 252 4.48 -3.29 1.21
CA GLN A 252 4.52 -2.88 -0.19
C GLN A 252 5.80 -2.12 -0.44
N TYR A 253 6.38 -2.30 -1.61
CA TYR A 253 7.54 -1.54 -2.04
C TYR A 253 7.36 -1.03 -3.46
N TYR A 254 8.12 0.01 -3.78
CA TYR A 254 8.13 0.67 -5.07
C TYR A 254 9.52 1.27 -5.29
N LEU A 255 10.17 0.94 -6.40
CA LEU A 255 11.46 1.50 -6.78
C LEU A 255 11.23 2.63 -7.80
N GLU A 256 11.34 3.87 -7.34
CA GLU A 256 11.25 5.05 -8.19
C GLU A 256 12.39 5.05 -9.23
N GLY A 257 12.04 5.27 -10.49
CA GLY A 257 12.95 5.16 -11.62
C GLY A 257 12.98 3.79 -12.30
N TYR A 258 12.34 2.76 -11.72
CA TYR A 258 12.27 1.41 -12.27
C TYR A 258 10.86 0.86 -12.34
N ASP A 259 10.13 0.87 -11.22
CA ASP A 259 8.76 0.37 -11.13
C ASP A 259 7.74 1.44 -11.57
N ARG A 260 6.60 1.02 -12.10
CA ARG A 260 5.50 1.93 -12.44
C ARG A 260 4.49 2.08 -11.31
N ASN A 261 4.33 1.05 -10.49
CA ASN A 261 3.33 0.98 -9.43
C ASN A 261 3.89 0.28 -8.19
N TRP A 262 3.23 0.47 -7.05
CA TRP A 262 3.50 -0.26 -5.83
C TRP A 262 3.30 -1.77 -6.02
N SER A 263 4.13 -2.57 -5.38
CA SER A 263 3.96 -4.02 -5.31
C SER A 263 2.62 -4.38 -4.65
N LYS A 264 2.13 -5.59 -4.89
CA LYS A 264 0.97 -6.09 -4.14
C LYS A 264 1.34 -6.24 -2.67
N PRO A 265 0.40 -5.96 -1.72
CA PRO A 265 0.62 -6.21 -0.30
C PRO A 265 1.00 -7.67 -0.06
N SER A 266 2.09 -7.89 0.66
CA SER A 266 2.61 -9.22 0.97
C SER A 266 3.22 -9.23 2.38
N SER A 267 3.19 -10.39 3.05
CA SER A 267 3.93 -10.60 4.30
C SER A 267 5.43 -10.82 4.08
N ASN A 268 5.89 -10.86 2.83
CA ASN A 268 7.30 -11.00 2.49
C ASN A 268 8.07 -9.74 2.88
N GLN A 269 9.18 -9.93 3.60
CA GLN A 269 10.05 -8.87 4.11
C GLN A 269 11.23 -8.58 3.18
N LEU A 270 11.17 -9.07 1.93
CA LEU A 270 12.24 -8.97 0.95
C LEU A 270 11.75 -8.31 -0.34
N ALA A 271 12.54 -7.38 -0.86
CA ALA A 271 12.42 -6.86 -2.20
C ALA A 271 13.65 -7.27 -3.02
N ARG A 272 13.44 -7.98 -4.13
CA ARG A 272 14.52 -8.42 -5.02
C ARG A 272 14.45 -7.67 -6.34
N PHE A 273 15.57 -7.08 -6.72
CA PHE A 273 15.77 -6.39 -7.98
C PHE A 273 16.92 -7.03 -8.74
N VAL A 274 16.68 -7.44 -9.98
CA VAL A 274 17.65 -8.17 -10.79
C VAL A 274 18.09 -7.31 -11.96
N ASN A 275 19.40 -7.18 -12.12
CA ASN A 275 20.02 -6.49 -13.26
C ASN A 275 19.52 -5.05 -13.47
N LEU A 276 19.55 -4.25 -12.41
CA LEU A 276 19.18 -2.84 -12.47
C LEU A 276 20.15 -2.07 -13.38
N PRO A 277 19.65 -1.25 -14.32
CA PRO A 277 20.48 -0.35 -15.09
C PRO A 277 21.27 0.64 -14.23
N SER A 278 22.37 1.17 -14.76
CA SER A 278 23.08 2.27 -14.10
C SER A 278 22.18 3.50 -13.97
N GLY A 279 22.12 4.09 -12.79
CA GLY A 279 21.23 5.21 -12.53
C GLY A 279 21.07 5.51 -11.04
N SER A 280 20.17 6.43 -10.74
CA SER A 280 19.77 6.79 -9.39
C SER A 280 18.31 6.38 -9.18
N TYR A 281 18.05 5.67 -8.10
CA TYR A 281 16.77 5.12 -7.73
C TYR A 281 16.45 5.47 -6.29
N VAL A 282 15.16 5.55 -5.95
CA VAL A 282 14.71 5.66 -4.57
C VAL A 282 13.78 4.49 -4.27
N LEU A 283 14.20 3.63 -3.37
CA LEU A 283 13.36 2.54 -2.89
C LEU A 283 12.45 3.08 -1.80
N HIS A 284 11.15 3.01 -2.03
CA HIS A 284 10.11 3.29 -1.06
C HIS A 284 9.58 1.96 -0.53
N VAL A 285 9.60 1.78 0.77
CA VAL A 285 9.00 0.62 1.44
C VAL A 285 7.95 1.12 2.41
N LYS A 286 6.78 0.50 2.38
CA LYS A 286 5.65 0.83 3.24
C LYS A 286 5.20 -0.40 3.99
N ALA A 287 5.18 -0.30 5.32
CA ALA A 287 4.56 -1.31 6.17
C ALA A 287 3.10 -0.94 6.39
N ILE A 288 2.20 -1.78 5.93
CA ILE A 288 0.75 -1.60 6.10
C ILE A 288 0.36 -2.43 7.31
N CYS A 289 0.14 -1.74 8.42
CA CYS A 289 -0.51 -2.31 9.58
C CYS A 289 -1.82 -1.53 9.78
N ARG A 290 -2.92 -2.08 9.31
CA ARG A 290 -4.32 -1.69 9.55
C ARG A 290 -4.79 -0.27 9.21
N SER A 291 -4.05 0.78 9.37
CA SER A 291 -4.48 2.14 8.98
C SER A 291 -3.34 3.14 8.93
N ASN A 292 -2.22 2.84 9.53
CA ASN A 292 -1.06 3.73 9.58
C ASN A 292 0.14 3.01 8.97
N GLY A 293 0.34 3.20 7.66
CA GLY A 293 1.58 2.80 7.00
C GLY A 293 2.69 3.77 7.37
N ARG A 294 3.81 3.27 7.90
CA ARG A 294 5.07 4.01 7.86
C ARG A 294 5.80 3.69 6.59
N GLU A 295 6.41 4.69 6.02
CA GLU A 295 7.24 4.61 4.84
C GLU A 295 8.69 4.83 5.25
N SER A 296 9.57 4.04 4.66
CA SER A 296 11.03 4.20 4.75
C SER A 296 11.58 4.26 3.34
N THR A 297 12.57 5.11 3.13
CA THR A 297 13.19 5.33 1.82
C THR A 297 14.66 4.99 1.88
N LEU A 298 15.20 4.46 0.77
CA LEU A 298 16.62 4.19 0.56
C LEU A 298 17.02 4.70 -0.82
N GLU A 299 17.94 5.65 -0.87
CA GLU A 299 18.53 6.12 -2.12
C GLU A 299 19.56 5.11 -2.61
N ILE A 300 19.44 4.64 -3.86
CA ILE A 300 20.33 3.67 -4.49
C ILE A 300 20.94 4.30 -5.72
N HIS A 301 22.25 4.38 -5.76
CA HIS A 301 23.00 4.90 -6.91
C HIS A 301 23.91 3.81 -7.48
N ILE A 302 23.65 3.41 -8.72
CA ILE A 302 24.47 2.42 -9.46
C ILE A 302 25.33 3.18 -10.46
N ALA A 303 26.66 3.10 -10.29
CA ALA A 303 27.62 3.79 -11.11
C ALA A 303 27.56 3.31 -12.56
N GLN A 304 27.86 4.20 -13.50
CA GLN A 304 28.01 3.82 -14.90
C GLN A 304 29.33 3.07 -15.14
N PRO A 305 29.35 2.06 -16.04
CA PRO A 305 30.57 1.40 -16.43
C PRO A 305 31.52 2.41 -17.13
N TRP A 306 32.80 2.26 -16.87
CA TRP A 306 33.82 3.17 -17.39
C TRP A 306 33.79 3.33 -18.91
N TRP A 307 33.41 2.28 -19.65
CA TRP A 307 33.31 2.31 -21.10
C TRP A 307 32.12 3.09 -21.66
N ASN A 308 31.16 3.47 -20.82
CA ASN A 308 29.99 4.29 -21.18
C ASN A 308 30.09 5.73 -20.65
N THR A 309 31.29 6.16 -20.21
CA THR A 309 31.51 7.51 -19.72
C THR A 309 31.89 8.44 -20.90
N TRP A 310 31.70 9.76 -20.74
CA TRP A 310 31.96 10.75 -21.78
C TRP A 310 33.43 10.71 -22.31
N TRP A 311 34.40 10.44 -21.43
CA TRP A 311 35.79 10.34 -21.81
C TRP A 311 36.12 9.05 -22.61
N ALA A 312 35.40 7.95 -22.37
CA ALA A 312 35.55 6.73 -23.15
C ALA A 312 35.07 6.96 -24.59
N TRP A 313 34.04 7.75 -24.81
CA TRP A 313 33.61 8.14 -26.15
C TRP A 313 34.67 8.95 -26.89
N ILE A 314 35.46 9.81 -26.22
CA ILE A 314 36.57 10.52 -26.79
C ILE A 314 37.66 9.53 -27.23
N ILE A 315 37.99 8.54 -26.40
CA ILE A 315 38.97 7.49 -26.76
C ILE A 315 38.49 6.72 -27.99
N TYR A 316 37.22 6.32 -28.05
CA TYR A 316 36.66 5.62 -29.20
C TYR A 316 36.77 6.49 -30.48
N LEU A 317 36.48 7.78 -30.38
CA LEU A 317 36.61 8.71 -31.48
C LEU A 317 38.08 8.82 -31.96
N CYS A 318 39.05 8.92 -31.04
CA CYS A 318 40.46 8.94 -31.35
C CYS A 318 40.93 7.65 -32.03
N ILE A 319 40.50 6.49 -31.54
CA ILE A 319 40.80 5.19 -32.14
C ILE A 319 40.22 5.11 -33.56
N PHE A 320 38.97 5.54 -33.73
CA PHE A 320 38.32 5.57 -35.05
C PHE A 320 39.03 6.50 -36.02
N ALA A 321 39.40 7.70 -35.56
CA ALA A 321 40.22 8.63 -36.39
C ALA A 321 41.60 8.07 -36.78
N ALA A 322 42.25 7.37 -35.84
CA ALA A 322 43.53 6.69 -36.14
C ALA A 322 43.36 5.58 -37.20
N ILE A 323 42.30 4.77 -37.07
CA ILE A 323 42.00 3.72 -38.07
C ILE A 323 41.75 4.36 -39.44
N LEU A 324 41.00 5.43 -39.53
CA LEU A 324 40.74 6.15 -40.77
C LEU A 324 42.07 6.74 -41.37
N TYR A 325 42.93 7.30 -40.51
CA TYR A 325 44.22 7.82 -40.91
C TYR A 325 45.12 6.72 -41.49
N PHE A 326 45.24 5.59 -40.81
CA PHE A 326 46.04 4.46 -41.33
C PHE A 326 45.44 3.84 -42.59
N ALA A 327 44.10 3.74 -42.66
CA ALA A 327 43.45 3.27 -43.89
C ALA A 327 43.70 4.23 -45.07
N TRP A 328 43.66 5.54 -44.83
CA TRP A 328 43.96 6.56 -45.84
C TRP A 328 45.44 6.49 -46.30
N GLN A 329 46.38 6.35 -45.35
CA GLN A 329 47.82 6.15 -45.67
C GLN A 329 48.01 4.89 -46.49
N TYR A 330 47.43 3.77 -46.10
CA TYR A 330 47.51 2.51 -46.87
C TYR A 330 46.91 2.65 -48.27
N TYR A 331 45.78 3.33 -48.39
CA TYR A 331 45.18 3.59 -49.71
C TYR A 331 46.04 4.51 -50.59
N LYS A 332 46.65 5.55 -50.03
CA LYS A 332 47.51 6.47 -50.66
C LYS A 332 48.76 5.73 -51.14
N GLU A 333 49.41 4.90 -50.34
CA GLU A 333 50.56 4.09 -50.75
C GLU A 333 50.21 3.11 -51.87
N ARG A 334 49.08 2.47 -51.82
CA ARG A 334 48.58 1.55 -52.83
C ARG A 334 48.36 2.26 -54.19
N LEU A 335 47.75 3.46 -54.11
CA LEU A 335 47.64 4.29 -55.34
C LEU A 335 48.98 4.72 -55.92
N GLN A 336 49.96 5.11 -55.12
CA GLN A 336 51.28 5.45 -55.53
C GLN A 336 52.01 4.25 -56.21
N ARG A 337 51.90 3.07 -55.59
CA ARG A 337 52.47 1.85 -56.17
C ARG A 337 51.88 1.54 -57.56
N LYS A 338 50.53 1.61 -57.66
CA LYS A 338 49.90 1.42 -58.99
C LYS A 338 50.39 2.44 -60.04
N TYR A 339 50.45 3.71 -59.60
CA TYR A 339 50.97 4.74 -60.51
C TYR A 339 52.43 4.50 -60.94
N TYR A 340 53.28 4.05 -60.01
CA TYR A 340 54.66 3.67 -60.35
C TYR A 340 54.70 2.43 -61.25
N ASP A 341 53.91 1.41 -61.00
CA ASP A 341 53.84 0.20 -61.83
C ASP A 341 53.36 0.54 -63.27
N GLU A 342 52.33 1.36 -63.39
CA GLU A 342 51.88 1.84 -64.71
C GLU A 342 52.93 2.63 -65.42
N LYS A 343 53.65 3.50 -64.71
CA LYS A 343 54.74 4.27 -65.28
C LYS A 343 55.92 3.38 -65.74
N ILE A 344 56.32 2.39 -64.95
CA ILE A 344 57.34 1.41 -65.31
C ILE A 344 56.89 0.60 -66.55
N ASN A 345 55.64 0.09 -66.53
CA ASN A 345 55.11 -0.64 -67.67
C ASN A 345 55.04 0.21 -68.94
N PHE A 346 54.72 1.50 -68.82
CA PHE A 346 54.79 2.42 -69.95
C PHE A 346 56.23 2.55 -70.51
N PHE A 347 57.22 2.75 -69.62
CA PHE A 347 58.61 2.82 -70.03
C PHE A 347 59.12 1.52 -70.68
N VAL A 348 58.83 0.37 -70.08
CA VAL A 348 59.19 -0.96 -70.61
C VAL A 348 58.55 -1.19 -71.96
N ASN A 349 57.30 -0.92 -72.13
CA ASN A 349 56.57 -1.06 -73.39
C ASN A 349 57.13 -0.07 -74.46
N THR A 350 57.41 1.18 -74.05
CA THR A 350 58.01 2.17 -74.97
C THR A 350 59.41 1.77 -75.38
N ALA A 351 60.25 1.30 -74.46
CA ALA A 351 61.58 0.76 -74.76
C ALA A 351 61.54 -0.45 -75.74
N HIS A 352 60.58 -1.36 -75.48
CA HIS A 352 60.37 -2.51 -76.37
C HIS A 352 59.94 -2.07 -77.77
N ASN A 353 58.95 -1.10 -77.83
CA ASN A 353 58.46 -0.58 -79.11
C ASN A 353 59.52 0.24 -79.90
N ILE A 354 60.53 0.82 -79.24
CA ILE A 354 61.67 1.50 -79.87
C ILE A 354 62.72 0.48 -80.29
N ARG A 355 62.98 -0.56 -79.53
CA ARG A 355 63.99 -1.58 -79.82
C ARG A 355 63.70 -2.30 -81.16
N THR A 356 62.40 -2.61 -81.39
CA THR A 356 61.98 -3.33 -82.59
C THR A 356 62.31 -2.54 -83.89
N PRO A 357 61.96 -1.27 -84.09
CA PRO A 357 62.33 -0.51 -85.26
C PRO A 357 63.86 -0.21 -85.35
N LEU A 358 64.47 -0.02 -84.11
CA LEU A 358 65.94 0.24 -84.08
C LEU A 358 66.77 -1.00 -84.56
N SER A 359 66.34 -2.21 -84.11
CA SER A 359 67.00 -3.45 -84.60
C SER A 359 66.75 -3.72 -86.07
N LEU A 360 65.58 -3.27 -86.62
CA LEU A 360 65.34 -3.35 -88.08
C LEU A 360 66.19 -2.36 -88.91
N VAL A 361 66.66 -1.27 -88.30
CA VAL A 361 67.52 -0.29 -88.93
C VAL A 361 68.98 -0.69 -88.73
N LEU A 362 69.38 -1.20 -87.55
CA LEU A 362 70.74 -1.59 -87.25
C LEU A 362 71.23 -2.89 -88.03
N ALA A 363 70.33 -3.88 -88.18
CA ALA A 363 70.61 -5.13 -88.80
C ALA A 363 71.10 -4.96 -90.31
N PRO A 364 70.46 -4.07 -91.10
CA PRO A 364 71.00 -3.76 -92.46
C PRO A 364 72.29 -2.96 -92.43
N LEU A 365 72.46 -2.09 -91.39
CA LEU A 365 73.69 -1.30 -91.26
C LEU A 365 74.91 -2.15 -90.85
N ASP A 366 74.72 -3.13 -89.94
CA ASP A 366 75.84 -4.10 -89.66
C ASP A 366 76.21 -4.98 -90.82
N ASN A 367 75.26 -5.31 -91.68
CA ASN A 367 75.56 -6.00 -92.93
C ASN A 367 76.31 -5.15 -93.96
N LEU A 368 76.08 -3.81 -93.93
CA LEU A 368 76.80 -2.89 -94.80
C LEU A 368 78.20 -2.49 -94.29
N ALA A 369 78.51 -2.74 -93.03
CA ALA A 369 79.83 -2.48 -92.41
C ALA A 369 80.77 -3.66 -92.49
N ASN A 370 80.27 -4.85 -92.86
CA ASN A 370 81.03 -6.09 -92.95
C ASN A 370 81.34 -6.53 -94.47
N ASP A 371 80.89 -5.71 -95.43
CA ASP A 371 81.30 -5.79 -96.83
C ASP A 371 82.39 -4.72 -97.12
#